data_28480d0546af279698f83175da4339b7
#
_entry.id   28480d0546af279698f83175da4339b7
#
_cell.length_a   1.000
_cell.length_b   1.000
_cell.length_c   1.000
_cell.angle_alpha   90.00
_cell.angle_beta   90.00
_cell.angle_gamma   90.00
#
_symmetry.space_group_name_H-M   'P 1'
#
loop_
_entity.id
_entity.type
_entity.pdbx_description
1 polymer ?
#
loop_
_entity_poly.entity_id
_entity_poly.type
_entity_poly.pdbx_seq_one_letter_code
_entity_poly.pdbx_strand_id
1 'polypeptide(L)'
;MAGIGIVDSVSNHSVDQTVDRLKGILQSRGLTLFALVDHSGEAEKVGIKMPPTRLLIFGSPKAGTPLMLAAPSIAIDLPLKILVWQDGEGKVWVSYNSPDYLRERHGFPAELLQNIGAVESLAAAAAG
;
A
#
# COMPACT_ATOMS: atom_id res chain seq x y z
N MET A 1 13.24 -6.13 9.47
CA MET A 1 13.75 -4.76 9.18
C MET A 1 13.16 -4.26 7.89
N ALA A 2 12.60 -3.06 7.93
CA ALA A 2 12.02 -2.45 6.74
C ALA A 2 13.09 -2.04 5.73
N GLY A 3 12.78 -2.11 4.44
CA GLY A 3 13.60 -1.52 3.40
C GLY A 3 13.57 0.00 3.45
N ILE A 4 14.43 0.63 2.64
CA ILE A 4 14.52 2.10 2.58
C ILE A 4 13.17 2.68 2.11
N GLY A 5 12.64 3.64 2.87
CA GLY A 5 11.39 4.31 2.54
C GLY A 5 10.13 3.49 2.79
N ILE A 6 10.25 2.34 3.42
CA ILE A 6 9.10 1.49 3.74
C ILE A 6 8.74 1.65 5.21
N VAL A 7 7.43 1.81 5.46
CA VAL A 7 6.87 1.87 6.81
C VAL A 7 6.11 0.57 7.06
N ASP A 8 6.45 -0.13 8.13
CA ASP A 8 5.78 -1.36 8.57
C ASP A 8 5.00 -1.10 9.84
N SER A 9 3.77 -1.62 9.89
CA SER A 9 2.93 -1.59 11.10
C SER A 9 2.37 -2.98 11.33
N VAL A 10 2.30 -3.39 12.60
CA VAL A 10 1.70 -4.69 12.97
C VAL A 10 0.19 -4.60 12.86
N SER A 11 -0.43 -5.59 12.22
CA SER A 11 -1.89 -5.73 12.21
C SER A 11 -2.35 -6.59 13.38
N ASN A 12 -3.48 -6.22 13.95
CA ASN A 12 -4.16 -6.99 15.01
C ASN A 12 -5.06 -8.10 14.43
N HIS A 13 -5.05 -8.28 13.12
CA HIS A 13 -5.94 -9.19 12.40
C HIS A 13 -5.14 -10.13 11.51
N SER A 14 -5.80 -11.18 10.99
CA SER A 14 -5.20 -12.03 9.97
C SER A 14 -4.98 -11.23 8.68
N VAL A 15 -4.22 -11.82 7.75
CA VAL A 15 -4.04 -11.19 6.42
C VAL A 15 -5.40 -11.00 5.74
N ASP A 16 -6.25 -12.04 5.72
CA ASP A 16 -7.58 -11.94 5.09
C ASP A 16 -8.45 -10.87 5.73
N GLN A 17 -8.48 -10.83 7.06
CA GLN A 17 -9.27 -9.82 7.79
C GLN A 17 -8.73 -8.40 7.52
N THR A 18 -7.41 -8.23 7.53
CA THR A 18 -6.79 -6.93 7.26
C THR A 18 -7.11 -6.46 5.85
N VAL A 19 -7.03 -7.36 4.87
CA VAL A 19 -7.39 -7.06 3.47
C VAL A 19 -8.85 -6.64 3.36
N ASP A 20 -9.76 -7.38 3.99
CA ASP A 20 -11.19 -7.06 3.95
C ASP A 20 -11.48 -5.71 4.61
N ARG A 21 -10.83 -5.42 5.75
CA ARG A 21 -10.96 -4.13 6.41
C ARG A 21 -10.48 -3.00 5.49
N LEU A 22 -9.33 -3.17 4.85
CA LEU A 22 -8.78 -2.17 3.94
C LEU A 22 -9.71 -1.92 2.75
N LYS A 23 -10.25 -2.98 2.15
CA LYS A 23 -11.23 -2.83 1.06
C LYS A 23 -12.44 -1.99 1.47
N GLY A 24 -12.99 -2.24 2.65
CA GLY A 24 -14.13 -1.49 3.17
C GLY A 24 -13.78 -0.03 3.42
N ILE A 25 -12.59 0.24 3.96
CA ILE A 25 -12.12 1.60 4.21
C ILE A 25 -11.94 2.37 2.90
N LEU A 26 -11.32 1.74 1.90
CA LEU A 26 -11.14 2.34 0.56
C LEU A 26 -12.49 2.73 -0.03
N GLN A 27 -13.45 1.81 0.02
CA GLN A 27 -14.80 2.05 -0.49
C GLN A 27 -15.47 3.21 0.23
N SER A 28 -15.39 3.26 1.56
CA SER A 28 -16.02 4.31 2.37
C SER A 28 -15.42 5.69 2.11
N ARG A 29 -14.16 5.75 1.69
CA ARG A 29 -13.46 7.01 1.37
C ARG A 29 -13.52 7.37 -0.12
N GLY A 30 -14.25 6.61 -0.93
CA GLY A 30 -14.40 6.87 -2.36
C GLY A 30 -13.12 6.64 -3.16
N LEU A 31 -12.21 5.81 -2.66
CA LEU A 31 -11.00 5.44 -3.38
C LEU A 31 -11.24 4.20 -4.23
N THR A 32 -10.54 4.13 -5.36
CA THR A 32 -10.67 3.01 -6.29
C THR A 32 -9.62 1.96 -5.99
N LEU A 33 -10.05 0.72 -5.80
CA LEU A 33 -9.15 -0.43 -5.77
C LEU A 33 -8.92 -0.88 -7.22
N PHE A 34 -7.75 -0.60 -7.75
CA PHE A 34 -7.41 -0.95 -9.14
C PHE A 34 -7.06 -2.41 -9.31
N ALA A 35 -6.36 -2.98 -8.33
CA ALA A 35 -5.95 -4.38 -8.39
C ALA A 35 -5.64 -4.90 -6.99
N LEU A 36 -5.82 -6.21 -6.83
CA LEU A 36 -5.36 -6.94 -5.67
C LEU A 36 -4.51 -8.09 -6.20
N VAL A 37 -3.22 -8.09 -5.84
CA VAL A 37 -2.29 -9.14 -6.25
C VAL A 37 -2.10 -10.09 -5.08
N ASP A 38 -2.47 -11.35 -5.27
CA ASP A 38 -2.23 -12.40 -4.27
C ASP A 38 -0.94 -13.13 -4.61
N HIS A 39 0.18 -12.62 -4.07
CA HIS A 39 1.49 -13.21 -4.31
C HIS A 39 1.57 -14.65 -3.83
N SER A 40 1.00 -14.94 -2.66
CA SER A 40 0.98 -16.30 -2.10
C SER A 40 0.15 -17.25 -2.96
N GLY A 41 -0.97 -16.79 -3.50
CA GLY A 41 -1.79 -17.59 -4.42
C GLY A 41 -1.07 -17.87 -5.73
N GLU A 42 -0.37 -16.88 -6.28
CA GLU A 42 0.41 -17.06 -7.51
C GLU A 42 1.59 -18.02 -7.28
N ALA A 43 2.24 -17.92 -6.12
CA ALA A 43 3.30 -18.87 -5.75
C ALA A 43 2.79 -20.30 -5.71
N GLU A 44 1.62 -20.51 -5.14
CA GLU A 44 1.00 -21.84 -5.03
C GLU A 44 0.76 -22.46 -6.42
N LYS A 45 0.37 -21.65 -7.39
CA LYS A 45 0.15 -22.12 -8.77
C LYS A 45 1.41 -22.70 -9.42
N VAL A 46 2.58 -22.31 -8.96
CA VAL A 46 3.86 -22.84 -9.49
C VAL A 46 4.53 -23.78 -8.48
N GLY A 47 3.77 -24.27 -7.50
CA GLY A 47 4.24 -25.28 -6.55
C GLY A 47 5.12 -24.77 -5.43
N ILE A 48 5.12 -23.47 -5.17
CA ILE A 48 5.94 -22.88 -4.10
C ILE A 48 5.01 -22.39 -2.99
N LYS A 49 5.32 -22.76 -1.75
CA LYS A 49 4.56 -22.29 -0.60
C LYS A 49 5.22 -21.06 -0.01
N MET A 50 4.42 -20.05 0.31
CA MET A 50 4.87 -18.89 1.06
C MET A 50 3.76 -18.42 1.99
N PRO A 51 4.08 -17.69 3.07
CA PRO A 51 3.05 -17.10 3.94
C PRO A 51 2.11 -16.18 3.16
N PRO A 52 0.88 -15.98 3.64
CA PRO A 52 -0.06 -15.06 2.99
C PRO A 52 0.56 -13.69 2.72
N THR A 53 0.48 -13.24 1.49
CA THR A 53 1.10 -11.98 1.04
C THR A 53 0.24 -11.39 -0.06
N ARG A 54 -0.36 -10.21 0.21
CA ARG A 54 -1.28 -9.55 -0.71
C ARG A 54 -0.93 -8.09 -0.89
N LEU A 55 -0.96 -7.64 -2.13
CA LEU A 55 -0.70 -6.25 -2.48
C LEU A 55 -1.99 -5.62 -3.01
N LEU A 56 -2.44 -4.54 -2.36
CA LEU A 56 -3.58 -3.76 -2.80
C LEU A 56 -3.06 -2.50 -3.49
N ILE A 57 -3.52 -2.27 -4.72
CA ILE A 57 -3.15 -1.13 -5.55
C ILE A 57 -4.38 -0.26 -5.70
N PHE A 58 -4.32 0.96 -5.21
CA PHE A 58 -5.49 1.82 -5.10
C PHE A 58 -5.13 3.29 -5.27
N GLY A 59 -6.12 4.12 -5.42
CA GLY A 59 -5.90 5.56 -5.45
C GLY A 59 -7.07 6.34 -6.00
N SER A 60 -6.77 7.60 -6.29
CA SER A 60 -7.69 8.54 -6.91
C SER A 60 -6.95 9.26 -8.03
N PRO A 61 -7.45 9.21 -9.28
CA PRO A 61 -6.85 9.98 -10.37
C PRO A 61 -6.81 11.48 -10.08
N LYS A 62 -7.79 11.97 -9.33
CA LYS A 62 -7.86 13.36 -8.92
C LYS A 62 -6.70 13.78 -8.03
N ALA A 63 -6.23 12.87 -7.17
CA ALA A 63 -5.10 13.11 -6.28
C ALA A 63 -3.75 12.82 -6.94
N GLY A 64 -3.68 11.78 -7.76
CA GLY A 64 -2.43 11.34 -8.39
C GLY A 64 -1.99 12.13 -9.60
N THR A 65 -2.94 12.59 -10.41
CA THR A 65 -2.62 13.30 -11.65
C THR A 65 -1.78 14.56 -11.43
N PRO A 66 -2.09 15.43 -10.45
CA PRO A 66 -1.24 16.59 -10.18
C PRO A 66 0.21 16.24 -9.85
N LEU A 67 0.43 15.13 -9.15
CA LEU A 67 1.77 14.64 -8.83
C LEU A 67 2.53 14.22 -10.10
N MET A 68 1.87 13.49 -10.98
CA MET A 68 2.47 13.04 -12.23
C MET A 68 2.77 14.20 -13.19
N LEU A 69 1.94 15.23 -13.17
CA LEU A 69 2.20 16.44 -13.95
C LEU A 69 3.43 17.20 -13.42
N ALA A 70 3.60 17.26 -12.09
CA ALA A 70 4.72 17.95 -11.45
C ALA A 70 6.01 17.15 -11.52
N ALA A 71 5.93 15.82 -11.39
CA ALA A 71 7.08 14.91 -11.36
C ALA A 71 6.72 13.61 -12.08
N PRO A 72 6.87 13.55 -13.41
CA PRO A 72 6.41 12.40 -14.21
C PRO A 72 6.91 11.04 -13.75
N SER A 73 8.12 10.98 -13.18
CA SER A 73 8.69 9.71 -12.71
C SER A 73 7.87 9.05 -11.59
N ILE A 74 7.05 9.82 -10.85
CA ILE A 74 6.25 9.23 -9.78
C ILE A 74 5.19 8.27 -10.32
N ALA A 75 4.90 8.33 -11.60
CA ALA A 75 3.97 7.40 -12.24
C ALA A 75 4.43 5.93 -12.08
N ILE A 76 5.72 5.69 -11.85
CA ILE A 76 6.23 4.34 -11.58
C ILE A 76 5.81 3.82 -10.20
N ASP A 77 5.60 4.74 -9.25
CA ASP A 77 5.22 4.41 -7.87
C ASP A 77 3.73 4.63 -7.57
N LEU A 78 2.99 5.19 -8.53
CA LEU A 78 1.55 5.30 -8.44
C LEU A 78 0.89 4.23 -9.32
N PRO A 79 -0.33 3.78 -9.01
CA PRO A 79 -1.15 4.16 -7.85
C PRO A 79 -0.51 3.78 -6.50
N LEU A 80 -1.08 4.29 -5.41
CA LEU A 80 -0.62 3.92 -4.07
C LEU A 80 -0.81 2.42 -3.83
N LYS A 81 0.02 1.87 -2.95
CA LYS A 81 0.02 0.44 -2.64
C LYS A 81 0.14 0.22 -1.15
N ILE A 82 -0.56 -0.80 -0.67
CA ILE A 82 -0.39 -1.32 0.69
C ILE A 82 -0.17 -2.83 0.57
N LEU A 83 0.90 -3.30 1.18
CA LEU A 83 1.24 -4.71 1.27
C LEU A 83 0.75 -5.25 2.61
N VAL A 84 -0.04 -6.32 2.59
CA VAL A 84 -0.48 -7.04 3.79
C VAL A 84 0.15 -8.41 3.74
N TRP A 85 0.99 -8.73 4.74
CA TRP A 85 1.78 -9.95 4.69
C TRP A 85 2.04 -10.53 6.07
N GLN A 86 2.26 -11.83 6.10
CA GLN A 86 2.56 -12.58 7.31
C GLN A 86 4.02 -13.02 7.27
N ASP A 87 4.76 -12.80 8.37
CA ASP A 87 6.15 -13.22 8.48
C ASP A 87 6.27 -14.68 8.88
N GLY A 88 7.51 -15.16 8.99
CA GLY A 88 7.80 -16.55 9.36
C GLY A 88 7.38 -16.93 10.77
N GLU A 89 7.07 -15.96 11.62
CA GLU A 89 6.61 -16.16 12.99
C GLU A 89 5.10 -16.05 13.14
N GLY A 90 4.40 -15.84 12.03
CA GLY A 90 2.93 -15.70 12.03
C GLY A 90 2.43 -14.29 12.31
N LYS A 91 3.31 -13.31 12.45
CA LYS A 91 2.93 -11.93 12.69
C LYS A 91 2.48 -11.30 11.37
N VAL A 92 1.39 -10.54 11.41
CA VAL A 92 0.84 -9.87 10.23
C VAL A 92 1.28 -8.40 10.22
N TRP A 93 1.77 -7.97 9.06
CA TRP A 93 2.27 -6.63 8.84
C TRP A 93 1.50 -5.92 7.74
N VAL A 94 1.40 -4.62 7.89
CA VAL A 94 0.89 -3.70 6.86
C VAL A 94 2.03 -2.77 6.49
N SER A 95 2.44 -2.78 5.24
CA SER A 95 3.60 -2.04 4.77
C SER A 95 3.25 -1.14 3.59
N TYR A 96 3.86 0.02 3.54
CA TYR A 96 3.63 0.98 2.45
C TYR A 96 4.86 1.87 2.25
N ASN A 97 4.92 2.50 1.08
CA ASN A 97 5.97 3.48 0.80
C ASN A 97 5.68 4.79 1.54
N SER A 98 6.67 5.28 2.28
CA SER A 98 6.58 6.56 2.96
C SER A 98 6.32 7.68 1.94
N PRO A 99 5.29 8.54 2.16
CA PRO A 99 5.08 9.70 1.30
C PRO A 99 6.30 10.63 1.23
N ASP A 100 6.99 10.84 2.35
CA ASP A 100 8.21 11.66 2.40
C ASP A 100 9.32 11.06 1.54
N TYR A 101 9.47 9.73 1.57
CA TYR A 101 10.45 9.05 0.73
C TYR A 101 10.13 9.23 -0.77
N LEU A 102 8.86 9.11 -1.14
CA LEU A 102 8.44 9.29 -2.53
C LEU A 102 8.71 10.72 -3.00
N ARG A 103 8.49 11.70 -2.13
CA ARG A 103 8.82 13.09 -2.43
C ARG A 103 10.32 13.27 -2.65
N GLU A 104 11.14 12.70 -1.78
CA GLU A 104 12.60 12.76 -1.92
C GLU A 104 13.07 12.07 -3.20
N ARG A 105 12.48 10.92 -3.51
CA ARG A 105 12.84 10.16 -4.71
C ARG A 105 12.51 10.88 -6.01
N HIS A 106 11.34 11.53 -6.07
CA HIS A 106 10.81 12.11 -7.31
C HIS A 106 10.89 13.62 -7.39
N GLY A 107 11.08 14.31 -6.26
CA GLY A 107 11.29 15.75 -6.24
C GLY A 107 10.05 16.59 -6.50
N PHE A 108 8.85 16.10 -6.19
CA PHE A 108 7.65 16.92 -6.36
C PHE A 108 7.52 17.99 -5.26
N PRO A 109 6.74 19.08 -5.49
CA PRO A 109 6.59 20.15 -4.50
C PRO A 109 5.96 19.64 -3.19
N ALA A 110 6.41 20.23 -2.07
CA ALA A 110 5.96 19.84 -0.72
C ALA A 110 4.44 19.95 -0.54
N GLU A 111 3.79 20.92 -1.17
CA GLU A 111 2.35 21.13 -1.06
C GLU A 111 1.53 19.98 -1.67
N LEU A 112 2.13 19.16 -2.53
CA LEU A 112 1.46 17.99 -3.12
C LEU A 112 1.59 16.73 -2.26
N LEU A 113 2.38 16.77 -1.19
CA LEU A 113 2.56 15.62 -0.29
C LEU A 113 1.23 15.14 0.28
N GLN A 114 0.32 16.06 0.59
CA GLN A 114 -1.01 15.72 1.11
C GLN A 114 -1.82 14.82 0.18
N ASN A 115 -1.53 14.85 -1.12
CA ASN A 115 -2.28 14.06 -2.11
C ASN A 115 -2.06 12.55 -1.94
N ILE A 116 -0.95 12.14 -1.32
CA ILE A 116 -0.62 10.74 -1.05
C ILE A 116 -0.51 10.42 0.45
N GLY A 117 -0.67 11.43 1.31
CA GLY A 117 -0.54 11.26 2.75
C GLY A 117 -1.60 10.36 3.38
N ALA A 118 -2.74 10.17 2.71
CA ALA A 118 -3.82 9.33 3.20
C ALA A 118 -3.41 7.86 3.40
N VAL A 119 -2.35 7.40 2.75
CA VAL A 119 -1.87 6.01 2.89
C VAL A 119 -1.56 5.66 4.34
N GLU A 120 -1.05 6.61 5.12
CA GLU A 120 -0.71 6.39 6.52
C GLU A 120 -1.96 6.08 7.36
N SER A 121 -3.01 6.87 7.21
CA SER A 121 -4.26 6.65 7.95
C SER A 121 -5.01 5.42 7.47
N LEU A 122 -4.92 5.10 6.19
CA LEU A 122 -5.52 3.89 5.63
C LEU A 122 -4.87 2.64 6.22
N ALA A 123 -3.55 2.61 6.27
CA ALA A 123 -2.79 1.51 6.83
C ALA A 123 -3.10 1.32 8.33
N ALA A 124 -3.10 2.42 9.08
CA ALA A 124 -3.40 2.38 10.51
C ALA A 124 -4.81 1.88 10.78
N ALA A 125 -5.80 2.32 10.02
CA ALA A 125 -7.18 1.89 10.18
C ALA A 125 -7.37 0.41 9.82
N ALA A 126 -6.69 -0.09 8.80
CA ALA A 126 -6.76 -1.49 8.42
C ALA A 126 -6.09 -2.40 9.46
N ALA A 127 -4.99 -1.96 10.06
CA ALA A 127 -4.20 -2.72 11.03
C ALA A 127 -4.84 -2.74 12.43
N GLY A 128 -5.56 -1.71 12.76
CA GLY A 128 -6.23 -1.56 14.07
C GLY A 128 -7.47 -2.40 14.16
#